data_e5f49cf1ecd050ceac2fed42dff64b90
#
_entry.id   e5f49cf1ecd050ceac2fed42dff64b90
#
_cell.length_a   1.000
_cell.length_b   1.000
_cell.length_c   1.000
_cell.angle_alpha   90.00
_cell.angle_beta   90.00
_cell.angle_gamma   90.00
#
_symmetry.space_group_name_H-M   'P 1'
#
loop_
_entity.id
_entity.type
_entity.pdbx_description
1 polymer ?
#
loop_
_entity_poly.entity_id
_entity_poly.type
_entity_poly.pdbx_seq_one_letter_code
_entity_poly.pdbx_strand_id
1 'polypeptide(L)'
;MAGRLSRGDVHLCRLVPPDKERPVLVLTRDSAVGHLSTVTVAPISSTIRGVPSEVVLDVDDGMKGRCAVNLHNAVTISQQRLGRRVASLSAGRTQEVCLALQFALGCD
;
A
#
# COMPACT_ATOMS: atom_id res chain seq x y z
N MET A 1 3.36 2.92 -20.03
CA MET A 1 2.94 2.75 -18.65
C MET A 1 2.18 1.45 -18.50
N ALA A 2 2.54 0.72 -17.54
CA ALA A 2 1.94 -0.60 -17.34
C ALA A 2 0.66 -0.44 -16.53
N GLY A 3 -0.43 -0.34 -17.20
CA GLY A 3 -1.70 -0.41 -16.57
C GLY A 3 -2.04 0.76 -15.64
N ARG A 4 -3.26 0.72 -15.19
CA ARG A 4 -3.82 1.75 -14.33
C ARG A 4 -3.61 1.39 -12.85
N LEU A 5 -3.21 2.36 -12.06
CA LEU A 5 -3.14 2.21 -10.62
C LEU A 5 -4.55 2.28 -10.03
N SER A 6 -4.83 1.41 -9.07
CA SER A 6 -6.10 1.43 -8.37
C SER A 6 -5.86 1.32 -6.88
N ARG A 7 -6.72 1.98 -6.12
CA ARG A 7 -6.69 1.89 -4.66
C ARG A 7 -6.85 0.43 -4.25
N GLY A 8 -5.99 -0.02 -3.34
CA GLY A 8 -6.00 -1.40 -2.88
C GLY A 8 -5.07 -2.32 -3.65
N ASP A 9 -4.44 -1.83 -4.72
CA ASP A 9 -3.42 -2.61 -5.44
C ASP A 9 -2.10 -2.54 -4.69
N VAL A 10 -1.38 -3.67 -4.70
CA VAL A 10 -0.03 -3.75 -4.14
C VAL A 10 0.95 -3.77 -5.31
N HIS A 11 1.88 -2.84 -5.32
CA HIS A 11 2.93 -2.74 -6.33
C HIS A 11 4.29 -2.82 -5.68
N LEU A 12 5.28 -3.28 -6.44
CA LEU A 12 6.66 -3.13 -6.03
C LEU A 12 7.07 -1.69 -6.23
N CYS A 13 7.81 -1.14 -5.28
CA CYS A 13 8.29 0.24 -5.32
C CYS A 13 9.81 0.24 -5.29
N ARG A 14 10.41 0.97 -6.24
CA ARG A 14 11.86 1.12 -6.29
C ARG A 14 12.32 2.09 -5.22
N LEU A 15 13.30 1.65 -4.46
CA LEU A 15 13.91 2.44 -3.41
C LEU A 15 15.27 2.98 -3.86
N VAL A 16 15.78 3.95 -3.09
CA VAL A 16 17.11 4.48 -3.35
C VAL A 16 18.14 3.38 -3.06
N PRO A 17 19.13 3.15 -3.96
CA PRO A 17 20.16 2.15 -3.68
C PRO A 17 20.87 2.45 -2.35
N PRO A 18 21.32 1.41 -1.63
CA PRO A 18 21.40 0.01 -2.04
C PRO A 18 20.14 -0.82 -1.80
N ASP A 19 19.05 -0.19 -1.38
CA ASP A 19 17.82 -0.92 -1.10
C ASP A 19 17.23 -1.49 -2.37
N LYS A 20 16.49 -2.59 -2.19
CA LYS A 20 15.80 -3.26 -3.28
C LYS A 20 14.36 -2.75 -3.38
N GLU A 21 13.64 -3.29 -4.36
CA GLU A 21 12.20 -3.04 -4.46
C GLU A 21 11.49 -3.61 -3.24
N ARG A 22 10.46 -2.87 -2.80
CA ARG A 22 9.60 -3.32 -1.69
C ARG A 22 8.15 -3.17 -2.06
N PRO A 23 7.27 -4.03 -1.54
CA PRO A 23 5.84 -3.89 -1.81
C PRO A 23 5.26 -2.70 -1.06
N VAL A 24 4.37 -1.98 -1.73
CA VAL A 24 3.62 -0.87 -1.13
C VAL A 24 2.16 -0.98 -1.56
N LEU A 25 1.26 -0.50 -0.71
CA LEU A 25 -0.17 -0.50 -0.99
C LEU A 25 -0.59 0.88 -1.50
N VAL A 26 -1.31 0.92 -2.61
CA VAL A 26 -1.83 2.17 -3.19
C VAL A 26 -3.02 2.64 -2.38
N LEU A 27 -2.96 3.87 -1.88
CA LEU A 27 -4.00 4.48 -1.04
C LEU A 27 -4.79 5.56 -1.76
N THR A 28 -4.21 6.21 -2.78
CA THR A 28 -4.89 7.29 -3.50
C THR A 28 -6.16 6.77 -4.15
N ARG A 29 -7.26 7.55 -3.99
CA ARG A 29 -8.54 7.14 -4.55
C ARG A 29 -8.48 7.10 -6.07
N ASP A 30 -9.23 6.17 -6.65
CA ASP A 30 -9.22 5.92 -8.10
C ASP A 30 -9.56 7.15 -8.92
N SER A 31 -10.49 7.97 -8.43
CA SER A 31 -10.91 9.18 -9.16
C SER A 31 -9.81 10.22 -9.26
N ALA A 32 -8.79 10.16 -8.42
CA ALA A 32 -7.70 11.14 -8.40
C ALA A 32 -6.43 10.61 -9.06
N VAL A 33 -6.16 9.32 -8.99
CA VAL A 33 -4.86 8.76 -9.37
C VAL A 33 -4.49 9.03 -10.83
N GLY A 34 -5.48 9.07 -11.72
CA GLY A 34 -5.23 9.32 -13.14
C GLY A 34 -4.91 10.78 -13.47
N HIS A 35 -5.11 11.68 -12.52
CA HIS A 35 -4.89 13.13 -12.70
C HIS A 35 -3.65 13.63 -12.00
N LEU A 36 -2.92 12.74 -11.33
CA LEU A 36 -1.75 13.11 -10.53
C LEU A 36 -0.50 12.42 -11.06
N SER A 37 0.64 13.07 -10.86
CA SER A 37 1.93 12.44 -11.13
C SER A 37 2.46 11.69 -9.93
N THR A 38 1.85 11.89 -8.78
CA THR A 38 2.22 11.25 -7.52
C THR A 38 1.14 10.28 -7.06
N VAL A 39 1.46 9.50 -6.05
CA VAL A 39 0.54 8.55 -5.45
C VAL A 39 0.91 8.38 -3.98
N THR A 40 -0.09 8.29 -3.12
CA THR A 40 0.14 8.01 -1.70
C THR A 40 0.08 6.51 -1.49
N VAL A 41 1.10 5.98 -0.83
CA VAL A 41 1.24 4.55 -0.60
C VAL A 41 1.59 4.26 0.85
N ALA A 42 1.32 3.05 1.30
CA ALA A 42 1.73 2.58 2.62
C ALA A 42 2.72 1.43 2.45
N PRO A 43 3.86 1.46 3.13
CA PRO A 43 4.83 0.37 3.02
C PRO A 43 4.32 -0.90 3.68
N ILE A 44 4.74 -2.04 3.14
CA ILE A 44 4.40 -3.35 3.65
C ILE A 44 5.68 -4.01 4.18
N SER A 45 5.62 -4.51 5.40
CA SER A 45 6.79 -5.09 6.07
C SER A 45 6.47 -6.49 6.58
N SER A 46 7.48 -7.35 6.63
CA SER A 46 7.34 -8.66 7.27
C SER A 46 7.33 -8.57 8.79
N THR A 47 7.70 -7.41 9.34
CA THR A 47 7.65 -7.17 10.78
C THR A 47 6.25 -6.72 11.17
N ILE A 48 5.61 -7.46 12.07
CA ILE A 48 4.24 -7.17 12.53
C ILE A 48 4.32 -6.74 13.99
N ARG A 49 3.80 -5.54 14.28
CA ARG A 49 3.84 -4.97 15.64
C ARG A 49 2.52 -5.10 16.39
N GLY A 50 1.43 -5.38 15.68
CA GLY A 50 0.13 -5.55 16.30
C GLY A 50 -0.51 -4.26 16.75
N VAL A 51 -0.24 -3.15 16.06
CA VAL A 51 -0.83 -1.84 16.40
C VAL A 51 -2.04 -1.56 15.52
N PRO A 52 -2.98 -0.70 15.96
CA PRO A 52 -4.22 -0.44 15.19
C PRO A 52 -3.98 0.23 13.84
N SER A 53 -2.82 0.83 13.60
CA SER A 53 -2.48 1.44 12.32
C SER A 53 -1.86 0.46 11.35
N GLU A 54 -1.88 -0.84 11.65
CA GLU A 54 -1.43 -1.91 10.76
C GLU A 54 -2.61 -2.74 10.28
N VAL A 55 -2.47 -3.30 9.07
CA VAL A 55 -3.38 -4.33 8.57
C VAL A 55 -2.53 -5.54 8.20
N VAL A 56 -2.80 -6.68 8.81
CA VAL A 56 -2.06 -7.92 8.56
C VAL A 56 -2.62 -8.59 7.32
N LEU A 57 -1.73 -8.92 6.40
CA LEU A 57 -2.06 -9.65 5.16
C LEU A 57 -1.33 -10.98 5.17
N ASP A 58 -1.79 -11.91 4.33
CA ASP A 58 -1.16 -13.22 4.20
C ASP A 58 -1.28 -13.74 2.75
N VAL A 59 -1.04 -15.03 2.56
CA VAL A 59 -1.05 -15.63 1.23
C VAL A 59 -2.43 -15.56 0.57
N ASP A 60 -3.51 -15.52 1.35
CA ASP A 60 -4.86 -15.40 0.81
C ASP A 60 -5.08 -14.03 0.17
N ASP A 61 -4.28 -13.05 0.52
CA ASP A 61 -4.35 -11.70 -0.05
C ASP A 61 -3.43 -11.55 -1.26
N GLY A 62 -2.74 -12.60 -1.64
CA GLY A 62 -1.81 -12.59 -2.77
C GLY A 62 -0.37 -12.27 -2.38
N MET A 63 -0.06 -12.22 -1.08
CA MET A 63 1.29 -11.96 -0.60
C MET A 63 2.08 -13.26 -0.49
N LYS A 64 3.41 -13.17 -0.47
CA LYS A 64 4.27 -14.35 -0.34
C LYS A 64 4.18 -15.00 1.04
N GLY A 65 3.85 -14.21 2.05
CA GLY A 65 3.74 -14.68 3.41
C GLY A 65 3.09 -13.63 4.27
N ARG A 66 3.02 -13.90 5.56
CA ARG A 66 2.39 -12.99 6.51
C ARG A 66 3.19 -11.70 6.62
N CYS A 67 2.50 -10.56 6.52
CA CYS A 67 3.11 -9.25 6.53
C CYS A 67 2.11 -8.21 7.04
N ALA A 68 2.55 -6.98 7.19
CA ALA A 68 1.69 -5.90 7.67
C ALA A 68 1.82 -4.66 6.81
N VAL A 69 0.69 -4.06 6.47
CA VAL A 69 0.64 -2.73 5.85
C VAL A 69 0.75 -1.70 6.97
N ASN A 70 1.72 -0.80 6.86
CA ASN A 70 1.97 0.21 7.90
C ASN A 70 1.33 1.54 7.50
N LEU A 71 0.08 1.75 7.92
CA LEU A 71 -0.64 2.96 7.54
C LEU A 71 -0.08 4.21 8.23
N HIS A 72 0.60 4.04 9.36
CA HIS A 72 1.24 5.17 10.04
C HIS A 72 2.49 5.68 9.30
N ASN A 73 2.98 4.94 8.31
CA ASN A 73 4.14 5.34 7.50
C ASN A 73 3.74 5.68 6.06
N ALA A 74 2.48 6.03 5.84
CA ALA A 74 2.02 6.41 4.51
C ALA A 74 2.85 7.58 3.99
N VAL A 75 3.16 7.54 2.69
CA VAL A 75 4.04 8.53 2.05
C VAL A 75 3.60 8.75 0.61
N THR A 76 3.80 9.95 0.11
CA THR A 76 3.49 10.28 -1.28
C THR A 76 4.78 10.24 -2.11
N ILE A 77 4.72 9.50 -3.20
CA ILE A 77 5.87 9.29 -4.08
C ILE A 77 5.47 9.55 -5.54
N SER A 78 6.47 9.64 -6.42
CA SER A 78 6.21 9.70 -7.85
C SER A 78 5.65 8.36 -8.32
N GLN A 79 4.61 8.38 -9.16
CA GLN A 79 4.04 7.16 -9.72
C GLN A 79 5.07 6.37 -10.53
N GLN A 80 6.09 7.05 -11.06
CA GLN A 80 7.14 6.39 -11.85
C GLN A 80 7.98 5.43 -11.01
N ARG A 81 7.94 5.54 -9.70
CA ARG A 81 8.68 4.64 -8.82
C ARG A 81 7.97 3.29 -8.65
N LEU A 82 6.72 3.19 -9.05
CA LEU A 82 5.98 1.94 -8.92
C LEU A 82 6.32 1.01 -10.09
N GLY A 83 6.56 -0.25 -9.74
CA GLY A 83 6.82 -1.31 -10.70
C GLY A 83 5.60 -2.20 -10.86
N ARG A 84 5.84 -3.50 -10.92
CA ARG A 84 4.82 -4.50 -11.19
C ARG A 84 3.79 -4.60 -10.07
N ARG A 85 2.53 -4.74 -10.44
CA ARG A 85 1.48 -5.06 -9.48
C ARG A 85 1.62 -6.53 -9.07
N VAL A 86 1.61 -6.79 -7.76
CA VAL A 86 1.77 -8.15 -7.23
C VAL A 86 0.50 -8.67 -6.58
N ALA A 87 -0.43 -7.81 -6.23
CA ALA A 87 -1.69 -8.23 -5.60
C ALA A 87 -2.73 -7.11 -5.71
N SER A 88 -3.99 -7.49 -5.49
CA SER A 88 -5.11 -6.55 -5.35
C SER A 88 -5.92 -7.00 -4.15
N LEU A 89 -6.09 -6.14 -3.18
CA LEU A 89 -6.82 -6.48 -1.97
C LEU A 89 -8.32 -6.56 -2.22
N SER A 90 -8.99 -7.42 -1.47
CA SER A 90 -10.45 -7.53 -1.51
C SER A 90 -11.08 -6.26 -0.92
N ALA A 91 -12.39 -6.09 -1.18
CA ALA A 91 -13.14 -4.97 -0.61
C ALA A 91 -13.10 -5.00 0.92
N GLY A 92 -13.16 -6.18 1.52
CA GLY A 92 -13.08 -6.31 2.98
C GLY A 92 -11.74 -5.84 3.52
N ARG A 93 -10.64 -6.23 2.87
CA ARG A 93 -9.31 -5.78 3.29
C ARG A 93 -9.14 -4.28 3.07
N THR A 94 -9.66 -3.77 1.95
CA THR A 94 -9.59 -2.33 1.68
C THR A 94 -10.32 -1.53 2.76
N GLN A 95 -11.43 -2.04 3.26
CA GLN A 95 -12.14 -1.39 4.36
C GLN A 95 -11.32 -1.42 5.65
N GLU A 96 -10.65 -2.52 5.96
CA GLU A 96 -9.74 -2.59 7.11
C GLU A 96 -8.63 -1.54 6.98
N VAL A 97 -8.11 -1.37 5.77
CA VAL A 97 -7.09 -0.37 5.49
C VAL A 97 -7.62 1.04 5.76
N CYS A 98 -8.85 1.34 5.33
CA CYS A 98 -9.45 2.66 5.58
C CYS A 98 -9.57 2.93 7.08
N LEU A 99 -10.01 1.94 7.85
CA LEU A 99 -10.15 2.11 9.30
C LEU A 99 -8.79 2.32 9.97
N ALA A 100 -7.79 1.55 9.56
CA ALA A 100 -6.44 1.70 10.10
C ALA A 100 -5.84 3.07 9.74
N LEU A 101 -6.13 3.55 8.52
CA LEU A 101 -5.65 4.86 8.08
C LEU A 101 -6.32 5.98 8.88
N GLN A 102 -7.63 5.87 9.14
CA GLN A 102 -8.33 6.83 9.98
C GLN A 102 -7.72 6.89 11.38
N PHE A 103 -7.40 5.74 11.94
CA PHE A 103 -6.74 5.70 13.23
C PHE A 103 -5.36 6.36 13.18
N ALA A 104 -4.57 6.04 12.15
CA ALA A 104 -3.21 6.56 12.01
C ALA A 104 -3.19 8.09 11.88
N LEU A 105 -4.22 8.65 11.23
CA LEU A 105 -4.31 10.10 10.98
C LEU A 105 -5.14 10.83 12.04
N GLY A 106 -5.78 10.10 12.95
CA GLY A 106 -6.62 10.72 13.97
C GLY A 106 -7.91 11.28 13.42
N CYS A 107 -8.44 10.70 12.35
CA CYS A 107 -9.65 11.17 11.68
C CYS A 107 -10.88 10.31 11.97
N ASP A 108 -10.87 9.65 13.09
CA ASP A 108 -11.99 8.77 13.49
C ASP A 108 -13.01 9.48 14.39
#